data_76e146321cec94e629dcabbffae3ce2c
#
_entry.id   76e146321cec94e629dcabbffae3ce2c
#
_cell.length_a   1.000
_cell.length_b   1.000
_cell.length_c   1.000
_cell.angle_alpha   90.00
_cell.angle_beta   90.00
_cell.angle_gamma   90.00
#
_symmetry.space_group_name_H-M   'P 1'
#
loop_
_entity.id
_entity.type
_entity.pdbx_description
1 polymer ?
#
loop_
_entity_poly.entity_id
_entity_poly.type
_entity_poly.pdbx_seq_one_letter_code
_entity_poly.pdbx_strand_id
1 'polypeptide(L)' 'MKAINIKDKFSKFSNNWHPHQVAVVDDMQVILANLKGEFVWHDHKGEDELFLIIKGTLRIEFRDRSVTLNEGEML' A
#
# COMPACT_ATOMS: atom_id res chain seq x y z
N MET A 1 -22.91 -3.95 9.18
CA MET A 1 -21.63 -3.96 8.44
C MET A 1 -21.78 -3.08 7.22
N LYS A 2 -20.83 -2.17 7.01
CA LYS A 2 -20.86 -1.25 5.87
C LYS A 2 -19.74 -1.59 4.91
N ALA A 3 -20.02 -1.53 3.62
CA ALA A 3 -18.99 -1.65 2.60
C ALA A 3 -18.07 -0.42 2.63
N ILE A 4 -16.81 -0.65 2.33
CA ILE A 4 -15.80 0.42 2.21
C ILE A 4 -15.47 0.57 0.73
N ASN A 5 -15.69 1.76 0.20
CA ASN A 5 -15.34 2.08 -1.17
C ASN A 5 -13.91 2.63 -1.19
N ILE A 6 -13.00 1.87 -1.75
CA ILE A 6 -11.57 2.23 -1.77
C ILE A 6 -11.32 3.53 -2.53
N LYS A 7 -11.95 3.68 -3.69
CA LYS A 7 -11.81 4.90 -4.50
C LYS A 7 -12.29 6.13 -3.73
N ASP A 8 -13.42 6.00 -3.04
CA ASP A 8 -13.96 7.08 -2.21
C ASP A 8 -13.01 7.45 -1.08
N LYS A 9 -12.40 6.46 -0.43
CA LYS A 9 -11.43 6.70 0.65
C LYS A 9 -10.19 7.43 0.13
N PHE A 10 -9.66 7.05 -1.04
CA PHE A 10 -8.54 7.75 -1.64
C PHE A 10 -8.85 9.20 -1.98
N SER A 11 -10.10 9.53 -2.31
CA SER A 11 -10.49 10.90 -2.64
C SER A 11 -10.43 11.86 -1.45
N LYS A 12 -10.33 11.33 -0.23
CA LYS A 12 -10.37 12.12 1.01
C LYS A 12 -9.01 12.61 1.47
N PHE A 13 -7.94 12.21 0.81
CA PHE A 13 -6.60 12.69 1.12
C PHE A 13 -5.78 12.86 -0.15
N SER A 14 -4.80 13.75 -0.11
CA SER A 14 -3.96 14.05 -1.28
C SER A 14 -2.46 14.02 -0.97
N ASN A 15 -2.10 13.96 0.30
CA ASN A 15 -0.70 13.94 0.71
C ASN A 15 -0.05 12.59 0.43
N ASN A 16 1.19 12.63 -0.04
CA ASN A 16 1.98 11.43 -0.31
C ASN A 16 2.62 10.90 0.97
N TRP A 17 2.85 9.59 1.03
CA TRP A 17 3.59 8.92 2.10
C TRP A 17 2.92 8.94 3.48
N HIS A 18 1.68 9.36 3.56
CA HIS A 18 0.90 9.33 4.80
C HIS A 18 -0.05 8.13 4.77
N PRO A 19 0.17 7.12 5.60
CA PRO A 19 -0.72 5.96 5.66
C PRO A 19 -2.06 6.32 6.30
N HIS A 20 -3.14 5.80 5.73
CA HIS A 20 -4.49 6.01 6.24
C HIS A 20 -5.14 4.64 6.46
N GLN A 21 -5.33 4.29 7.71
CA GLN A 21 -6.01 3.03 8.06
C GLN A 21 -7.50 3.14 7.74
N VAL A 22 -8.00 2.21 6.95
CA VAL A 22 -9.41 2.19 6.55
C VAL A 22 -10.17 0.98 7.08
N ALA A 23 -9.47 -0.07 7.47
CA ALA A 23 -10.10 -1.28 8.00
C ALA A 23 -9.12 -2.07 8.86
N VAL A 24 -9.68 -2.94 9.69
CA VAL A 24 -8.92 -3.89 10.49
C VAL A 24 -9.56 -5.27 10.33
N VAL A 25 -8.73 -6.28 10.09
CA VAL A 25 -9.15 -7.67 10.04
C VAL A 25 -8.28 -8.44 11.04
N ASP A 26 -8.89 -8.87 12.15
CA ASP A 26 -8.17 -9.42 13.29
C ASP A 26 -7.07 -8.45 13.76
N ASP A 27 -5.80 -8.85 13.72
CA ASP A 27 -4.66 -7.98 14.04
C ASP A 27 -4.04 -7.32 12.80
N MET A 28 -4.65 -7.52 11.62
CA MET A 28 -4.17 -6.93 10.38
C MET A 28 -4.84 -5.60 10.09
N GLN A 29 -4.05 -4.66 9.60
CA GLN A 29 -4.52 -3.34 9.21
C GLN A 29 -4.56 -3.21 7.70
N VAL A 30 -5.66 -2.66 7.18
CA VAL A 30 -5.74 -2.26 5.76
C VAL A 30 -5.44 -0.77 5.68
N ILE A 31 -4.36 -0.43 5.02
CA ILE A 31 -3.84 0.92 4.95
C ILE A 31 -3.80 1.39 3.50
N LEU A 32 -4.33 2.58 3.26
CA LEU A 32 -4.23 3.25 1.97
C LEU A 32 -3.13 4.31 2.03
N ALA A 33 -2.33 4.40 0.99
CA ALA A 33 -1.30 5.41 0.90
C ALA A 33 -1.09 5.86 -0.55
N ASN A 34 -0.85 7.15 -0.72
CA ASN A 34 -0.34 7.69 -1.97
C ASN A 34 1.18 7.68 -1.90
N LEU A 35 1.81 6.97 -2.83
CA LEU A 35 3.26 6.88 -2.91
C LEU A 35 3.75 7.56 -4.17
N LYS A 36 4.92 8.18 -4.08
CA LYS A 36 5.53 8.86 -5.22
C LYS A 36 7.02 8.55 -5.25
N GLY A 37 7.51 8.15 -6.43
CA GLY A 37 8.91 7.79 -6.60
C GLY A 37 9.17 6.33 -6.23
N GLU A 38 10.33 6.08 -5.65
CA GLU A 38 10.75 4.75 -5.29
C GLU A 38 10.40 4.42 -3.85
N PHE A 39 10.00 3.20 -3.62
CA PHE A 39 9.75 2.66 -2.29
C PHE A 39 10.88 1.69 -1.94
N VAL A 40 11.62 2.00 -0.88
CA VAL A 40 12.64 1.10 -0.35
C VAL A 40 12.01 0.26 0.75
N TRP A 41 11.96 -1.04 0.52
CA TRP A 41 11.40 -1.96 1.50
C TRP A 41 12.31 -2.09 2.71
N HIS A 42 11.72 -1.98 3.88
CA HIS A 42 12.41 -2.19 5.15
C HIS A 42 11.86 -3.46 5.80
N ASP A 43 12.77 -4.31 6.24
CA ASP A 43 12.38 -5.49 6.98
C ASP A 43 11.90 -5.11 8.38
N HIS A 44 10.61 -5.25 8.61
CA HIS A 44 10.01 -5.08 9.92
C HIS A 44 9.88 -6.45 10.57
N LYS A 45 10.73 -6.71 11.51
CA LYS A 45 10.81 -8.02 12.19
C LYS A 45 9.48 -8.39 12.81
N GLY A 46 8.92 -9.53 12.38
CA GLY A 46 7.65 -10.02 12.88
C GLY A 46 6.42 -9.44 12.21
N GLU A 47 6.58 -8.63 11.17
CA GLU A 47 5.47 -8.06 10.40
C GLU A 47 5.52 -8.52 8.96
N ASP A 48 4.38 -8.95 8.44
CA ASP A 48 4.18 -9.25 7.04
C ASP A 48 3.41 -8.11 6.38
N GLU A 49 3.79 -7.75 5.17
CA GLU A 49 3.11 -6.72 4.40
C GLU A 49 2.66 -7.25 3.04
N LEU A 50 1.45 -6.88 2.65
CA LEU A 50 0.93 -7.13 1.32
C LEU A 50 0.77 -5.79 0.60
N PHE A 51 1.35 -5.66 -0.59
CA PHE A 51 1.16 -4.50 -1.44
C PHE A 51 0.20 -4.84 -2.57
N LEU A 52 -0.79 -3.99 -2.76
CA LEU A 52 -1.73 -4.08 -3.88
C LEU A 52 -1.80 -2.71 -4.57
N ILE A 53 -1.53 -2.67 -5.86
CA ILE A 53 -1.52 -1.41 -6.62
C ILE A 53 -2.91 -1.16 -7.19
N ILE A 54 -3.54 -0.10 -6.73
CA ILE A 54 -4.86 0.31 -7.19
C ILE A 54 -4.76 1.19 -8.43
N LYS A 55 -3.77 2.09 -8.46
CA LYS A 55 -3.56 2.99 -9.58
C LYS A 55 -2.09 3.31 -9.74
N GLY A 56 -1.62 3.33 -10.98
CA GLY A 56 -0.25 3.67 -11.31
C GLY A 56 0.69 2.48 -11.20
N THR A 57 1.95 2.77 -10.92
CA THR A 57 3.02 1.78 -10.87
C THR A 57 3.87 2.04 -9.63
N LEU A 58 4.22 0.98 -8.92
CA LEU A 58 5.10 1.06 -7.77
C LEU A 58 6.34 0.21 -8.00
N ARG A 59 7.51 0.80 -7.82
CA ARG A 59 8.77 0.07 -7.80
C ARG A 59 9.24 -0.11 -6.37
N ILE A 60 9.44 -1.36 -5.97
CA ILE A 60 9.91 -1.71 -4.64
C ILE A 60 11.36 -2.17 -4.75
N GLU A 61 12.24 -1.51 -4.03
CA GLU A 61 13.67 -1.87 -3.96
C GLU A 61 13.91 -2.79 -2.78
N PHE A 62 14.40 -4.00 -3.05
CA PHE A 62 14.90 -4.92 -2.05
C PHE A 62 16.44 -4.89 -2.04
N ARG A 63 17.05 -5.61 -1.11
CA ARG A 63 18.52 -5.65 -1.02
C ARG A 63 19.17 -6.27 -2.27
N ASP A 64 18.53 -7.28 -2.85
CA ASP A 64 19.10 -8.10 -3.92
C ASP A 64 18.39 -7.91 -5.26
N ARG A 65 17.29 -7.16 -5.28
CA ARG A 65 16.46 -7.01 -6.49
C ARG A 65 15.50 -5.84 -6.35
N SER A 66 14.90 -5.46 -7.48
CA SER A 66 13.75 -4.57 -7.49
C SER A 66 12.58 -5.25 -8.17
N VAL A 67 11.36 -4.89 -7.76
CA VAL A 67 10.12 -5.42 -8.32
C VAL A 67 9.24 -4.24 -8.71
N THR A 68 8.71 -4.26 -9.92
CA THR A 68 7.76 -3.26 -10.39
C THR A 68 6.37 -3.86 -10.40
N LEU A 69 5.44 -3.20 -9.71
CA LEU A 69 4.04 -3.59 -9.66
C LEU A 69 3.21 -2.61 -10.46
N ASN A 70 2.37 -3.12 -11.34
CA ASN A 70 1.41 -2.34 -12.10
C ASN A 70 0.02 -2.43 -11.47
N GLU A 71 -0.92 -1.65 -11.99
CA GLU A 71 -2.30 -1.67 -11.49
C GLU A 71 -2.86 -3.08 -11.43
N GLY A 72 -3.48 -3.42 -10.31
CA GLY A 72 -4.07 -4.74 -10.08
C GLY A 72 -3.09 -5.81 -9.66
N GLU A 73 -1.80 -5.50 -9.60
CA GLU A 73 -0.78 -6.46 -9.17
C GLU A 73 -0.50 -6.31 -7.68
N MET A 74 -0.10 -7.41 -7.05
CA MET A 74 0.24 -7.42 -5.64
C MET A 74 1.49 -8.26 -5.37
N LEU A 75 2.09 -7.96 -4.23
CA LEU A 75 3.30 -8.65 -3.79
C LEU A 75 3.21 -8.96 -2.29
#